data_5c827b4cf8383899df4ae32dfe2a0380
#
_entry.id   5c827b4cf8383899df4ae32dfe2a0380
#
_cell.length_a   1.000
_cell.length_b   1.000
_cell.length_c   1.000
_cell.angle_alpha   90.00
_cell.angle_beta   90.00
_cell.angle_gamma   90.00
#
_symmetry.space_group_name_H-M   'P 1'
#
loop_
_entity.id
_entity.type
_entity.pdbx_description
1 polymer ?
#
loop_
_entity_poly.entity_id
_entity_poly.type
_entity_poly.pdbx_seq_one_letter_code
_entity_poly.pdbx_strand_id
1 'polypeptide(L)'
;MTDKPALKLRRLQEMTVKGKRALVRVDYNVPMKGAKIEDNVRIRETLKTLEHLIAEGAKVVLIAHLGRPKGKVEPKYSLKPVAAELSKLLKRPVAFADDCVGPSAEKAVAALKAGDVLLLENLRFHAEEEANDPAFAKALAKNGDLFIQDAFGALHRAHASTAGVTRHLPGAIGYLVQRELEFLDRVIGNPQRPFLAIIGGAKISDKLVVLDKLLERVDALLIGGAMAYTFLAAQGINIGKSLLEKDQIDAAKAIIEKAYNKKVECLLPADHLVAREIKADAATTVTQAMAIPSEMIGVDIGPHTIEFFAEHIAKAQTIFWNGPMGIFEMPAFSQGSLAVAKAMAEATGKGATTIVGGGDSLAVLAKAGLASKMSHCSTGGGASLELLEGKVLPGLVALTS
;
A
#
# COMPACT_ATOMS: atom_id res chain seq x y z
N MET A 1 -8.84 -9.33 24.34
CA MET A 1 -8.56 -7.92 24.02
C MET A 1 -7.27 -7.54 24.73
N THR A 2 -6.16 -7.54 24.06
CA THR A 2 -4.93 -6.96 24.61
C THR A 2 -4.95 -5.49 24.23
N ASP A 3 -5.28 -4.62 25.20
CA ASP A 3 -5.05 -3.17 25.11
C ASP A 3 -3.55 -2.93 24.85
N LYS A 4 -3.16 -2.91 23.58
CA LYS A 4 -1.86 -2.34 23.25
C LYS A 4 -1.99 -0.84 23.49
N PRO A 5 -1.13 -0.23 24.32
CA PRO A 5 -1.17 1.20 24.51
C PRO A 5 -1.05 1.90 23.14
N ALA A 6 -1.98 2.80 22.88
CA ALA A 6 -1.92 3.62 21.66
C ALA A 6 -0.56 4.32 21.60
N LEU A 7 0.18 4.15 20.50
CA LEU A 7 1.46 4.81 20.33
C LEU A 7 1.25 6.33 20.37
N LYS A 8 1.87 6.98 21.32
CA LYS A 8 1.83 8.45 21.44
C LYS A 8 2.80 9.07 20.41
N LEU A 9 2.31 9.25 19.20
CA LEU A 9 3.07 9.81 18.09
C LEU A 9 2.92 11.33 18.06
N ARG A 10 4.04 12.05 18.01
CA ARG A 10 4.05 13.49 17.79
C ARG A 10 3.67 13.76 16.34
N ARG A 11 2.82 14.77 16.11
CA ARG A 11 2.40 15.21 14.80
C ARG A 11 3.26 16.38 14.30
N LEU A 12 3.39 16.54 12.99
CA LEU A 12 4.13 17.65 12.38
C LEU A 12 3.67 19.01 12.89
N GLN A 13 2.36 19.21 13.08
CA GLN A 13 1.77 20.47 13.56
C GLN A 13 2.20 20.85 14.99
N GLU A 14 2.73 19.89 15.75
CA GLU A 14 3.23 20.09 17.12
C GLU A 14 4.72 20.46 17.15
N MET A 15 5.36 20.55 15.98
CA MET A 15 6.79 20.83 15.84
C MET A 15 7.04 22.27 15.45
N THR A 16 8.02 22.91 16.11
CA THR A 16 8.55 24.20 15.64
C THR A 16 9.59 23.96 14.56
N VAL A 17 9.24 24.25 13.30
CA VAL A 17 10.07 23.93 12.13
C VAL A 17 10.74 25.15 11.49
N LYS A 18 10.34 26.38 11.85
CA LYS A 18 10.85 27.64 11.28
C LYS A 18 12.36 27.75 11.37
N GLY A 19 13.00 27.93 10.24
CA GLY A 19 14.46 28.08 10.11
C GLY A 19 15.25 26.78 10.31
N LYS A 20 14.60 25.67 10.71
CA LYS A 20 15.24 24.38 10.94
C LYS A 20 15.36 23.55 9.68
N ARG A 21 16.36 22.68 9.64
CA ARG A 21 16.50 21.65 8.60
C ARG A 21 15.58 20.48 8.96
N ALA A 22 14.51 20.34 8.20
CA ALA A 22 13.57 19.21 8.34
C ALA A 22 14.03 18.07 7.43
N LEU A 23 14.58 17.01 8.02
CA LEU A 23 14.90 15.77 7.33
C LEU A 23 13.61 14.95 7.19
N VAL A 24 13.10 14.82 5.96
CA VAL A 24 11.80 14.19 5.69
C VAL A 24 12.00 12.87 4.96
N ARG A 25 11.58 11.77 5.57
CA ARG A 25 11.53 10.48 4.90
C ARG A 25 10.25 10.36 4.12
N VAL A 26 10.36 10.28 2.81
CA VAL A 26 9.24 10.12 1.86
C VAL A 26 9.34 8.79 1.10
N ASP A 27 8.21 8.26 0.62
CA ASP A 27 8.19 7.04 -0.21
C ASP A 27 8.08 7.41 -1.69
N TYR A 28 9.23 7.58 -2.33
CA TYR A 28 9.34 7.86 -3.76
C TYR A 28 9.74 6.64 -4.58
N ASN A 29 9.41 5.44 -4.10
CA ASN A 29 9.57 4.20 -4.85
C ASN A 29 8.47 4.09 -5.92
N VAL A 30 8.54 4.95 -6.92
CA VAL A 30 7.57 5.07 -8.03
C VAL A 30 7.90 4.13 -9.18
N PRO A 31 6.90 3.67 -9.98
CA PRO A 31 7.16 2.91 -11.19
C PRO A 31 7.84 3.79 -12.25
N MET A 32 8.93 3.24 -12.81
CA MET A 32 9.76 3.93 -13.80
C MET A 32 9.83 3.15 -15.11
N LYS A 33 9.74 3.87 -16.23
CA LYS A 33 10.08 3.34 -17.56
C LYS A 33 11.24 4.17 -18.12
N GLY A 34 12.46 3.64 -18.00
CA GLY A 34 13.67 4.43 -18.20
C GLY A 34 13.75 5.59 -17.22
N ALA A 35 13.89 6.82 -17.70
CA ALA A 35 13.88 8.04 -16.89
C ALA A 35 12.47 8.63 -16.67
N LYS A 36 11.40 8.03 -17.23
CA LYS A 36 10.03 8.53 -17.13
C LYS A 36 9.31 7.86 -15.95
N ILE A 37 8.69 8.68 -15.11
CA ILE A 37 7.79 8.23 -14.05
C ILE A 37 6.44 7.87 -14.69
N GLU A 38 5.97 6.64 -14.50
CA GLU A 38 4.68 6.17 -15.04
C GLU A 38 3.51 6.55 -14.13
N ASP A 39 3.74 6.61 -12.82
CA ASP A 39 2.77 7.02 -11.81
C ASP A 39 3.45 7.85 -10.73
N ASN A 40 2.94 9.07 -10.48
CA ASN A 40 3.46 10.01 -9.50
C ASN A 40 2.60 10.14 -8.22
N VAL A 41 1.63 9.23 -8.01
CA VAL A 41 0.71 9.30 -6.86
C VAL A 41 1.49 9.40 -5.54
N ARG A 42 2.51 8.58 -5.33
CA ARG A 42 3.35 8.61 -4.10
C ARG A 42 4.03 9.95 -3.87
N ILE A 43 4.42 10.65 -4.94
CA ILE A 43 5.01 11.99 -4.84
C ILE A 43 3.93 12.99 -4.45
N ARG A 44 2.76 12.94 -5.10
CA ARG A 44 1.64 13.86 -4.82
C ARG A 44 1.11 13.75 -3.40
N GLU A 45 1.07 12.54 -2.85
CA GLU A 45 0.57 12.30 -1.50
C GLU A 45 1.40 12.99 -0.40
N THR A 46 2.68 13.31 -0.67
CA THR A 46 3.53 14.03 0.27
C THR A 46 3.43 15.55 0.18
N LEU A 47 2.78 16.09 -0.85
CA LEU A 47 2.77 17.54 -1.12
C LEU A 47 2.25 18.35 0.07
N LYS A 48 1.20 17.89 0.75
CA LYS A 48 0.64 18.59 1.92
C LYS A 48 1.67 18.76 3.04
N THR A 49 2.49 17.74 3.29
CA THR A 49 3.59 17.82 4.28
C THR A 49 4.66 18.81 3.85
N LEU A 50 5.04 18.76 2.56
CA LEU A 50 6.07 19.63 2.02
C LEU A 50 5.62 21.09 1.98
N GLU A 51 4.41 21.36 1.52
CA GLU A 51 3.82 22.71 1.46
C GLU A 51 3.71 23.33 2.86
N HIS A 52 3.33 22.55 3.88
CA HIS A 52 3.33 23.01 5.27
C HIS A 52 4.75 23.40 5.73
N LEU A 53 5.74 22.52 5.55
CA LEU A 53 7.12 22.81 5.94
C LEU A 53 7.70 24.03 5.24
N ILE A 54 7.40 24.19 3.95
CA ILE A 54 7.82 25.33 3.14
C ILE A 54 7.17 26.63 3.65
N ALA A 55 5.86 26.60 3.89
CA ALA A 55 5.09 27.77 4.37
C ALA A 55 5.57 28.23 5.75
N GLU A 56 5.93 27.29 6.62
CA GLU A 56 6.50 27.58 7.94
C GLU A 56 7.98 27.95 7.90
N GLY A 57 8.60 28.05 6.70
CA GLY A 57 9.98 28.50 6.53
C GLY A 57 11.05 27.47 6.97
N ALA A 58 10.73 26.18 6.93
CA ALA A 58 11.73 25.12 7.11
C ALA A 58 12.67 25.04 5.89
N LYS A 59 13.88 24.48 6.10
CA LYS A 59 14.79 24.02 5.05
C LYS A 59 14.50 22.52 4.86
N VAL A 60 13.88 22.15 3.73
CA VAL A 60 13.35 20.79 3.54
C VAL A 60 14.40 19.91 2.90
N VAL A 61 14.81 18.84 3.58
CA VAL A 61 15.77 17.84 3.09
C VAL A 61 15.05 16.50 2.96
N LEU A 62 14.85 16.03 1.72
CA LEU A 62 14.13 14.80 1.43
C LEU A 62 15.09 13.63 1.30
N ILE A 63 14.73 12.52 1.92
CA ILE A 63 15.39 11.23 1.79
C ILE A 63 14.38 10.17 1.36
N ALA A 64 14.74 9.37 0.36
CA ALA A 64 13.87 8.36 -0.21
C ALA A 64 14.66 7.17 -0.75
N HIS A 65 13.97 6.09 -1.07
CA HIS A 65 14.53 4.98 -1.84
C HIS A 65 13.79 4.79 -3.16
N LEU A 66 14.48 4.21 -4.15
CA LEU A 66 13.91 3.80 -5.42
C LEU A 66 14.50 2.42 -5.79
N GLY A 67 13.61 1.46 -6.04
CA GLY A 67 13.99 0.12 -6.46
C GLY A 67 14.78 -0.69 -5.41
N ARG A 68 15.60 -1.63 -5.92
CA ARG A 68 16.41 -2.54 -5.09
C ARG A 68 17.84 -2.64 -5.64
N PRO A 69 18.67 -1.59 -5.53
CA PRO A 69 20.04 -1.56 -6.06
C PRO A 69 21.04 -2.39 -5.23
N LYS A 70 20.64 -2.93 -4.07
CA LYS A 70 21.46 -3.82 -3.22
C LYS A 70 22.81 -3.19 -2.80
N GLY A 71 22.80 -1.94 -2.39
CA GLY A 71 24.01 -1.22 -1.95
C GLY A 71 24.94 -0.80 -3.09
N LYS A 72 24.45 -0.73 -4.33
CA LYS A 72 25.25 -0.31 -5.50
C LYS A 72 24.65 0.91 -6.16
N VAL A 73 25.50 1.81 -6.61
CA VAL A 73 25.08 2.97 -7.43
C VAL A 73 24.72 2.47 -8.83
N GLU A 74 23.44 2.52 -9.19
CA GLU A 74 22.93 2.17 -10.51
C GLU A 74 22.11 3.35 -11.06
N PRO A 75 22.47 3.95 -12.19
CA PRO A 75 21.81 5.16 -12.73
C PRO A 75 20.28 5.00 -12.93
N LYS A 76 19.82 3.79 -13.25
CA LYS A 76 18.37 3.51 -13.40
C LYS A 76 17.55 3.68 -12.11
N TYR A 77 18.21 3.68 -10.96
CA TYR A 77 17.61 3.89 -9.65
C TYR A 77 17.92 5.26 -9.03
N SER A 78 18.50 6.19 -9.83
CA SER A 78 18.69 7.55 -9.36
C SER A 78 17.38 8.28 -9.14
N LEU A 79 17.31 9.06 -8.05
CA LEU A 79 16.17 9.91 -7.72
C LEU A 79 16.16 11.24 -8.49
N LYS A 80 17.14 11.52 -9.34
CA LYS A 80 17.19 12.75 -10.11
C LYS A 80 15.93 13.03 -10.97
N PRO A 81 15.33 12.03 -11.66
CA PRO A 81 14.04 12.23 -12.35
C PRO A 81 12.89 12.57 -11.39
N VAL A 82 12.92 12.01 -10.17
CA VAL A 82 11.92 12.30 -9.13
C VAL A 82 12.03 13.74 -8.65
N ALA A 83 13.25 14.27 -8.47
CA ALA A 83 13.45 15.68 -8.13
C ALA A 83 12.87 16.62 -9.19
N ALA A 84 13.04 16.28 -10.47
CA ALA A 84 12.48 17.05 -11.58
C ALA A 84 10.94 17.02 -11.61
N GLU A 85 10.33 15.86 -11.32
CA GLU A 85 8.88 15.73 -11.24
C GLU A 85 8.31 16.48 -10.03
N LEU A 86 8.94 16.34 -8.86
CA LEU A 86 8.56 17.05 -7.65
C LEU A 86 8.64 18.58 -7.85
N SER A 87 9.65 19.07 -8.57
CA SER A 87 9.79 20.49 -8.91
C SER A 87 8.60 21.01 -9.71
N LYS A 88 8.08 20.22 -10.66
CA LYS A 88 6.86 20.56 -11.42
C LYS A 88 5.63 20.61 -10.53
N LEU A 89 5.46 19.60 -9.66
CA LEU A 89 4.30 19.50 -8.77
C LEU A 89 4.27 20.61 -7.72
N LEU A 90 5.42 20.96 -7.12
CA LEU A 90 5.56 22.06 -6.17
C LEU A 90 5.59 23.44 -6.85
N LYS A 91 5.71 23.51 -8.19
CA LYS A 91 5.88 24.75 -8.97
C LYS A 91 7.04 25.62 -8.47
N ARG A 92 8.11 24.99 -8.03
CA ARG A 92 9.32 25.63 -7.49
C ARG A 92 10.56 24.75 -7.69
N PRO A 93 11.76 25.31 -7.69
CA PRO A 93 12.98 24.53 -7.79
C PRO A 93 13.12 23.52 -6.66
N VAL A 94 13.49 22.28 -7.00
CA VAL A 94 13.93 21.24 -6.06
C VAL A 94 15.39 20.94 -6.39
N ALA A 95 16.29 21.25 -5.45
CA ALA A 95 17.70 20.93 -5.59
C ALA A 95 17.93 19.41 -5.49
N PHE A 96 19.03 18.92 -6.03
CA PHE A 96 19.41 17.52 -5.98
C PHE A 96 20.88 17.39 -5.58
N ALA A 97 21.20 16.41 -4.72
CA ALA A 97 22.56 16.05 -4.35
C ALA A 97 22.83 14.60 -4.74
N ASP A 98 24.02 14.32 -5.28
CA ASP A 98 24.40 13.03 -5.86
C ASP A 98 24.70 11.94 -4.81
N ASP A 99 24.54 12.24 -3.52
CA ASP A 99 24.62 11.28 -2.42
C ASP A 99 23.67 11.70 -1.28
N CYS A 100 23.34 10.77 -0.39
CA CYS A 100 22.50 11.03 0.78
C CYS A 100 23.29 11.25 2.07
N VAL A 101 24.59 11.03 2.08
CA VAL A 101 25.52 11.26 3.20
C VAL A 101 26.84 11.85 2.70
N GLY A 102 27.67 12.33 3.63
CA GLY A 102 29.01 12.81 3.32
C GLY A 102 29.07 14.20 2.67
N PRO A 103 30.24 14.59 2.12
CA PRO A 103 30.51 15.98 1.72
C PRO A 103 29.55 16.57 0.69
N SER A 104 29.06 15.76 -0.28
CA SER A 104 28.12 16.20 -1.31
C SER A 104 26.79 16.61 -0.68
N ALA A 105 26.22 15.76 0.17
CA ALA A 105 24.97 16.00 0.88
C ALA A 105 25.12 17.19 1.85
N GLU A 106 26.17 17.20 2.67
CA GLU A 106 26.44 18.25 3.66
C GLU A 106 26.57 19.63 3.01
N LYS A 107 27.29 19.73 1.88
CA LYS A 107 27.43 20.98 1.11
C LYS A 107 26.09 21.46 0.55
N ALA A 108 25.30 20.56 -0.02
CA ALA A 108 23.99 20.91 -0.57
C ALA A 108 23.01 21.36 0.52
N VAL A 109 23.01 20.68 1.67
CA VAL A 109 22.19 21.04 2.85
C VAL A 109 22.59 22.40 3.42
N ALA A 110 23.89 22.68 3.51
CA ALA A 110 24.40 23.97 4.02
C ALA A 110 23.98 25.15 3.14
N ALA A 111 23.79 24.95 1.85
CA ALA A 111 23.40 26.00 0.90
C ALA A 111 21.91 26.39 0.98
N LEU A 112 21.06 25.58 1.66
CA LEU A 112 19.61 25.80 1.74
C LEU A 112 19.24 27.06 2.50
N LYS A 113 18.28 27.80 1.96
CA LYS A 113 17.57 28.91 2.61
C LYS A 113 16.21 28.44 3.13
N ALA A 114 15.56 29.25 3.95
CA ALA A 114 14.21 28.99 4.42
C ALA A 114 13.25 28.82 3.24
N GLY A 115 12.48 27.73 3.25
CA GLY A 115 11.55 27.37 2.18
C GLY A 115 12.17 26.62 1.00
N ASP A 116 13.50 26.43 0.95
CA ASP A 116 14.13 25.62 -0.10
C ASP A 116 13.88 24.13 0.12
N VAL A 117 13.88 23.37 -0.99
CA VAL A 117 13.69 21.91 -1.02
C VAL A 117 14.88 21.25 -1.71
N LEU A 118 15.45 20.26 -1.06
CA LEU A 118 16.54 19.43 -1.56
C LEU A 118 16.13 17.96 -1.49
N LEU A 119 16.29 17.23 -2.58
CA LEU A 119 16.20 15.76 -2.59
C LEU A 119 17.61 15.18 -2.63
N LEU A 120 17.94 14.31 -1.69
CA LEU A 120 19.19 13.56 -1.67
C LEU A 120 19.06 12.28 -2.53
N GLU A 121 20.19 11.74 -2.99
CA GLU A 121 20.22 10.53 -3.80
C GLU A 121 19.72 9.30 -3.01
N ASN A 122 19.43 8.24 -3.73
CA ASN A 122 18.81 7.01 -3.29
C ASN A 122 19.54 6.37 -2.08
N LEU A 123 18.84 6.33 -0.95
CA LEU A 123 19.32 5.70 0.28
C LEU A 123 19.89 4.29 0.09
N ARG A 124 19.27 3.51 -0.81
CA ARG A 124 19.63 2.10 -1.07
C ARG A 124 20.87 1.91 -1.95
N PHE A 125 21.51 3.00 -2.36
CA PHE A 125 22.86 2.90 -2.90
C PHE A 125 23.88 2.56 -1.81
N HIS A 126 23.49 2.70 -0.53
CA HIS A 126 24.23 2.27 0.64
C HIS A 126 23.58 1.02 1.24
N ALA A 127 24.35 -0.07 1.41
CA ALA A 127 23.88 -1.32 2.00
C ALA A 127 23.50 -1.14 3.48
N GLU A 128 24.12 -0.18 4.13
CA GLU A 128 23.96 0.23 5.52
C GLU A 128 22.53 0.74 5.81
N GLU A 129 21.80 1.22 4.79
CA GLU A 129 20.41 1.64 4.92
C GLU A 129 19.53 0.46 5.35
N GLU A 130 19.55 -0.64 4.58
CA GLU A 130 18.71 -1.81 4.87
C GLU A 130 19.21 -2.59 6.11
N ALA A 131 20.50 -2.49 6.44
CA ALA A 131 21.09 -3.06 7.64
C ALA A 131 20.77 -2.28 8.92
N ASN A 132 20.16 -1.11 8.81
CA ASN A 132 19.94 -0.18 9.94
C ASN A 132 21.25 0.14 10.69
N ASP A 133 22.32 0.38 9.94
CA ASP A 133 23.65 0.67 10.50
C ASP A 133 23.64 1.97 11.33
N PRO A 134 24.12 1.93 12.58
CA PRO A 134 24.09 3.11 13.46
C PRO A 134 24.96 4.27 12.98
N ALA A 135 26.10 4.00 12.33
CA ALA A 135 26.99 5.03 11.83
C ALA A 135 26.37 5.74 10.61
N PHE A 136 25.74 4.99 9.73
CA PHE A 136 24.98 5.52 8.59
C PHE A 136 23.76 6.32 9.06
N ALA A 137 22.99 5.83 10.02
CA ALA A 137 21.87 6.56 10.61
C ALA A 137 22.31 7.89 11.22
N LYS A 138 23.45 7.91 11.93
CA LYS A 138 24.08 9.14 12.47
C LYS A 138 24.53 10.09 11.36
N ALA A 139 25.07 9.55 10.26
CA ALA A 139 25.48 10.36 9.10
C ALA A 139 24.27 10.99 8.41
N LEU A 140 23.18 10.25 8.21
CA LEU A 140 21.91 10.79 7.71
C LEU A 140 21.37 11.91 8.59
N ALA A 141 21.40 11.72 9.91
CA ALA A 141 20.89 12.68 10.88
C ALA A 141 21.63 14.04 10.85
N LYS A 142 22.87 14.10 10.41
CA LYS A 142 23.60 15.36 10.22
C LYS A 142 22.92 16.33 9.24
N ASN A 143 22.10 15.81 8.34
CA ASN A 143 21.37 16.60 7.34
C ASN A 143 20.11 17.29 7.90
N GLY A 144 19.75 17.07 9.17
CA GLY A 144 18.54 17.62 9.78
C GLY A 144 18.77 18.16 11.19
N ASP A 145 17.81 18.95 11.66
CA ASP A 145 17.65 19.38 13.05
C ASP A 145 16.43 18.71 13.70
N LEU A 146 15.54 18.18 12.85
CA LEU A 146 14.37 17.39 13.21
C LEU A 146 14.07 16.38 12.09
N PHE A 147 13.33 15.33 12.43
CA PHE A 147 12.96 14.25 11.51
C PHE A 147 11.45 14.18 11.31
N ILE A 148 10.99 14.10 10.06
CA ILE A 148 9.59 13.89 9.72
C ILE A 148 9.45 12.58 8.96
N GLN A 149 8.69 11.66 9.51
CA GLN A 149 8.36 10.40 8.89
C GLN A 149 7.07 10.55 8.08
N ASP A 150 7.19 10.55 6.76
CA ASP A 150 6.06 10.67 5.83
C ASP A 150 6.07 9.57 4.75
N ALA A 151 6.75 8.46 5.04
CA ALA A 151 6.86 7.29 4.17
C ALA A 151 6.13 6.09 4.76
N PHE A 152 4.79 6.10 4.75
CA PHE A 152 3.99 5.07 5.37
C PHE A 152 4.34 3.67 4.85
N GLY A 153 4.52 3.51 3.52
CA GLY A 153 4.90 2.23 2.91
C GLY A 153 6.26 1.65 3.34
N ALA A 154 7.12 2.47 3.99
CA ALA A 154 8.42 2.02 4.48
C ALA A 154 8.43 1.68 5.99
N LEU A 155 7.35 1.98 6.73
CA LEU A 155 7.30 1.87 8.21
C LEU A 155 7.38 0.44 8.73
N HIS A 156 7.07 -0.56 7.92
CA HIS A 156 7.14 -1.97 8.28
C HIS A 156 8.59 -2.51 8.32
N ARG A 157 9.59 -1.69 8.00
CA ARG A 157 11.01 -2.05 7.96
C ARG A 157 11.80 -1.19 8.93
N ALA A 158 12.64 -1.84 9.75
CA ALA A 158 13.57 -1.16 10.64
C ALA A 158 14.87 -0.82 9.90
N HIS A 159 14.83 0.17 9.00
CA HIS A 159 16.01 0.65 8.26
C HIS A 159 16.62 1.88 8.94
N ALA A 160 17.82 2.27 8.53
CA ALA A 160 18.50 3.45 9.09
C ALA A 160 17.66 4.73 8.96
N SER A 161 17.00 4.92 7.80
CA SER A 161 16.17 6.10 7.52
C SER A 161 14.76 6.05 8.12
N THR A 162 14.29 4.89 8.62
CA THR A 162 12.95 4.74 9.22
C THR A 162 12.99 4.58 10.74
N ALA A 163 14.03 3.92 11.26
CA ALA A 163 14.17 3.64 12.68
C ALA A 163 15.48 4.18 13.28
N GLY A 164 16.61 4.00 12.60
CA GLY A 164 17.92 4.42 13.13
C GLY A 164 18.05 5.92 13.37
N VAL A 165 17.60 6.73 12.42
CA VAL A 165 17.69 8.20 12.43
C VAL A 165 16.95 8.84 13.62
N THR A 166 15.87 8.22 14.12
CA THR A 166 15.07 8.74 15.24
C THR A 166 15.84 8.79 16.56
N ARG A 167 16.93 8.01 16.68
CA ARG A 167 17.81 8.03 17.84
C ARG A 167 18.65 9.30 17.91
N HIS A 168 18.71 10.08 16.85
CA HIS A 168 19.59 11.24 16.72
C HIS A 168 18.83 12.56 16.54
N LEU A 169 17.55 12.49 16.15
CA LEU A 169 16.73 13.66 15.84
C LEU A 169 15.35 13.55 16.53
N PRO A 170 14.82 14.64 17.07
CA PRO A 170 13.42 14.65 17.49
C PRO A 170 12.52 14.41 16.29
N GLY A 171 11.63 13.43 16.40
CA GLY A 171 10.80 12.95 15.28
C GLY A 171 9.32 13.28 15.43
N ALA A 172 8.63 13.38 14.28
CA ALA A 172 7.18 13.46 14.19
C ALA A 172 6.69 12.75 12.91
N ILE A 173 5.38 12.42 12.87
CA ILE A 173 4.72 11.94 11.67
C ILE A 173 4.26 13.11 10.79
N GLY A 174 4.42 12.97 9.47
CA GLY A 174 3.87 13.88 8.48
C GLY A 174 2.38 13.62 8.20
N TYR A 175 1.78 14.46 7.36
CA TYR A 175 0.35 14.39 7.05
C TYR A 175 -0.09 13.11 6.33
N LEU A 176 0.79 12.52 5.48
CA LEU A 176 0.48 11.27 4.82
C LEU A 176 0.38 10.13 5.84
N VAL A 177 1.39 9.97 6.70
CA VAL A 177 1.38 8.93 7.75
C VAL A 177 0.23 9.15 8.72
N GLN A 178 -0.06 10.38 9.12
CA GLN A 178 -1.20 10.69 9.97
C GLN A 178 -2.52 10.22 9.33
N ARG A 179 -2.76 10.57 8.07
CA ARG A 179 -3.96 10.19 7.33
C ARG A 179 -4.09 8.66 7.18
N GLU A 180 -3.01 7.98 6.83
CA GLU A 180 -2.99 6.51 6.72
C GLU A 180 -3.40 5.85 8.03
N LEU A 181 -2.83 6.30 9.16
CA LEU A 181 -3.17 5.78 10.48
C LEU A 181 -4.63 6.07 10.85
N GLU A 182 -5.14 7.26 10.60
CA GLU A 182 -6.54 7.63 10.89
C GLU A 182 -7.54 6.76 10.13
N PHE A 183 -7.28 6.43 8.86
CA PHE A 183 -8.15 5.54 8.09
C PHE A 183 -8.03 4.08 8.52
N LEU A 184 -6.82 3.60 8.77
CA LEU A 184 -6.61 2.23 9.24
C LEU A 184 -7.17 2.03 10.66
N ASP A 185 -7.06 3.02 11.54
CA ASP A 185 -7.67 2.96 12.88
C ASP A 185 -9.20 2.83 12.81
N ARG A 186 -9.87 3.45 11.83
CA ARG A 186 -11.32 3.26 11.61
C ARG A 186 -11.67 1.82 11.25
N VAL A 187 -10.81 1.16 10.48
CA VAL A 187 -10.98 -0.26 10.09
C VAL A 187 -10.62 -1.20 11.23
N ILE A 188 -9.54 -0.90 11.96
CA ILE A 188 -9.00 -1.77 13.00
C ILE A 188 -9.71 -1.57 14.34
N GLY A 189 -10.03 -0.32 14.70
CA GLY A 189 -10.57 0.05 16.01
C GLY A 189 -12.06 -0.21 16.14
N ASN A 190 -12.87 0.62 15.51
CA ASN A 190 -14.34 0.56 15.62
C ASN A 190 -14.98 0.85 14.25
N PRO A 191 -14.95 -0.11 13.29
CA PRO A 191 -15.57 0.06 11.99
C PRO A 191 -17.10 0.23 12.11
N GLN A 192 -17.67 1.10 11.29
CA GLN A 192 -19.13 1.14 11.10
C GLN A 192 -19.57 -0.17 10.42
N ARG A 193 -20.62 -0.79 10.95
CA ARG A 193 -21.11 -2.08 10.44
C ARG A 193 -22.30 -1.90 9.50
N PRO A 194 -22.49 -2.80 8.51
CA PRO A 194 -21.66 -3.98 8.23
C PRO A 194 -20.26 -3.63 7.72
N PHE A 195 -19.24 -4.36 8.22
CA PHE A 195 -17.87 -4.26 7.74
C PHE A 195 -17.55 -5.41 6.78
N LEU A 196 -17.25 -5.06 5.54
CA LEU A 196 -16.94 -5.96 4.45
C LEU A 196 -15.45 -5.92 4.11
N ALA A 197 -14.79 -7.07 4.03
CA ALA A 197 -13.48 -7.19 3.41
C ALA A 197 -13.58 -7.87 2.05
N ILE A 198 -12.87 -7.34 1.06
CA ILE A 198 -12.74 -7.89 -0.29
C ILE A 198 -11.26 -8.23 -0.49
N ILE A 199 -10.95 -9.51 -0.60
CA ILE A 199 -9.58 -9.99 -0.71
C ILE A 199 -9.43 -10.81 -1.99
N GLY A 200 -8.52 -10.36 -2.84
CA GLY A 200 -8.18 -11.02 -4.09
C GLY A 200 -6.68 -11.19 -4.30
N GLY A 201 -6.30 -11.50 -5.53
CA GLY A 201 -4.92 -11.72 -5.93
C GLY A 201 -4.61 -13.17 -6.27
N ALA A 202 -3.32 -13.47 -6.49
CA ALA A 202 -2.90 -14.76 -7.04
C ALA A 202 -2.79 -15.87 -5.99
N LYS A 203 -2.23 -15.57 -4.79
CA LYS A 203 -1.82 -16.56 -3.80
C LYS A 203 -2.47 -16.35 -2.44
N ILE A 204 -3.02 -17.43 -1.87
CA ILE A 204 -3.54 -17.44 -0.50
C ILE A 204 -2.40 -17.32 0.52
N SER A 205 -1.23 -17.94 0.27
CA SER A 205 -0.06 -17.90 1.15
C SER A 205 0.37 -16.48 1.53
N ASP A 206 0.23 -15.52 0.60
CA ASP A 206 0.56 -14.12 0.82
C ASP A 206 -0.48 -13.38 1.70
N LYS A 207 -1.64 -13.98 1.95
CA LYS A 207 -2.80 -13.35 2.60
C LYS A 207 -3.29 -14.06 3.87
N LEU A 208 -2.76 -15.24 4.19
CA LEU A 208 -3.26 -16.07 5.30
C LEU A 208 -3.37 -15.31 6.62
N VAL A 209 -2.32 -14.58 6.99
CA VAL A 209 -2.30 -13.85 8.28
C VAL A 209 -3.33 -12.73 8.29
N VAL A 210 -3.46 -11.98 7.19
CA VAL A 210 -4.45 -10.91 7.10
C VAL A 210 -5.87 -11.45 7.06
N LEU A 211 -6.13 -12.56 6.35
CA LEU A 211 -7.43 -13.24 6.36
C LEU A 211 -7.82 -13.69 7.77
N ASP A 212 -6.89 -14.36 8.47
CA ASP A 212 -7.10 -14.80 9.86
C ASP A 212 -7.49 -13.64 10.79
N LYS A 213 -6.83 -12.48 10.65
CA LYS A 213 -7.11 -11.30 11.48
C LYS A 213 -8.37 -10.55 11.06
N LEU A 214 -8.67 -10.49 9.77
CA LEU A 214 -9.91 -9.87 9.29
C LEU A 214 -11.15 -10.62 9.80
N LEU A 215 -11.12 -11.95 9.86
CA LEU A 215 -12.22 -12.76 10.41
C LEU A 215 -12.58 -12.46 11.88
N GLU A 216 -11.70 -11.81 12.63
CA GLU A 216 -12.01 -11.32 13.98
C GLU A 216 -12.83 -10.01 13.99
N ARG A 217 -13.01 -9.37 12.82
CA ARG A 217 -13.48 -7.98 12.73
C ARG A 217 -14.61 -7.75 11.75
N VAL A 218 -14.62 -8.50 10.64
CA VAL A 218 -15.56 -8.29 9.53
C VAL A 218 -16.87 -9.02 9.76
N ASP A 219 -17.93 -8.55 9.12
CA ASP A 219 -19.23 -9.23 9.05
C ASP A 219 -19.30 -10.13 7.82
N ALA A 220 -18.60 -9.74 6.73
CA ALA A 220 -18.50 -10.53 5.52
C ALA A 220 -17.11 -10.44 4.88
N LEU A 221 -16.70 -11.50 4.19
CA LEU A 221 -15.43 -11.62 3.47
C LEU A 221 -15.70 -12.13 2.05
N LEU A 222 -15.43 -11.28 1.05
CA LEU A 222 -15.47 -11.68 -0.37
C LEU A 222 -14.07 -12.10 -0.78
N ILE A 223 -13.95 -13.30 -1.32
CA ILE A 223 -12.69 -13.85 -1.82
C ILE A 223 -12.76 -13.94 -3.35
N GLY A 224 -11.78 -13.35 -4.04
CA GLY A 224 -11.67 -13.39 -5.50
C GLY A 224 -10.25 -13.62 -5.97
N GLY A 225 -10.02 -13.44 -7.27
CA GLY A 225 -8.72 -13.71 -7.89
C GLY A 225 -8.35 -15.19 -7.88
N ALA A 226 -7.13 -15.51 -8.30
CA ALA A 226 -6.72 -16.92 -8.41
C ALA A 226 -6.61 -17.63 -7.06
N MET A 227 -6.42 -16.90 -5.95
CA MET A 227 -6.45 -17.50 -4.61
C MET A 227 -7.79 -18.17 -4.28
N ALA A 228 -8.90 -17.73 -4.87
CA ALA A 228 -10.22 -18.33 -4.68
C ALA A 228 -10.25 -19.80 -5.10
N TYR A 229 -9.45 -20.19 -6.09
CA TYR A 229 -9.41 -21.59 -6.55
C TYR A 229 -8.84 -22.55 -5.50
N THR A 230 -7.93 -22.11 -4.65
CA THR A 230 -7.44 -22.91 -3.52
C THR A 230 -8.56 -23.13 -2.49
N PHE A 231 -9.42 -22.13 -2.25
CA PHE A 231 -10.61 -22.29 -1.38
C PHE A 231 -11.65 -23.23 -2.00
N LEU A 232 -11.90 -23.13 -3.31
CA LEU A 232 -12.82 -24.03 -4.01
C LEU A 232 -12.32 -25.48 -3.99
N ALA A 233 -11.03 -25.69 -4.26
CA ALA A 233 -10.40 -27.00 -4.18
C ALA A 233 -10.46 -27.59 -2.75
N ALA A 234 -10.33 -26.75 -1.71
CA ALA A 234 -10.49 -27.14 -0.31
C ALA A 234 -11.91 -27.66 0.01
N GLN A 235 -12.91 -27.23 -0.76
CA GLN A 235 -14.30 -27.72 -0.70
C GLN A 235 -14.58 -28.90 -1.65
N GLY A 236 -13.55 -29.42 -2.35
CA GLY A 236 -13.70 -30.52 -3.32
C GLY A 236 -14.30 -30.11 -4.67
N ILE A 237 -14.34 -28.80 -4.97
CA ILE A 237 -14.86 -28.27 -6.23
C ILE A 237 -13.76 -28.34 -7.30
N ASN A 238 -14.11 -28.81 -8.51
CA ASN A 238 -13.18 -28.85 -9.63
C ASN A 238 -12.82 -27.43 -10.10
N ILE A 239 -11.55 -27.14 -10.16
CA ILE A 239 -10.99 -25.84 -10.58
C ILE A 239 -10.29 -25.86 -11.95
N GLY A 240 -10.42 -26.95 -12.70
CA GLY A 240 -9.76 -27.14 -13.99
C GLY A 240 -8.24 -27.05 -13.90
N LYS A 241 -7.66 -26.24 -14.81
CA LYS A 241 -6.21 -25.94 -14.84
C LYS A 241 -5.86 -24.64 -14.12
N SER A 242 -6.76 -24.11 -13.29
CA SER A 242 -6.53 -22.87 -12.55
C SER A 242 -5.40 -23.00 -11.54
N LEU A 243 -4.82 -21.87 -11.14
CA LEU A 243 -3.73 -21.83 -10.16
C LEU A 243 -4.19 -22.46 -8.84
N LEU A 244 -3.40 -23.40 -8.32
CA LEU A 244 -3.65 -24.09 -7.06
C LEU A 244 -2.39 -24.10 -6.21
N GLU A 245 -2.49 -23.60 -4.98
CA GLU A 245 -1.48 -23.80 -3.94
C GLU A 245 -1.85 -25.05 -3.12
N LYS A 246 -1.40 -26.25 -3.56
CA LYS A 246 -1.76 -27.56 -2.98
C LYS A 246 -1.41 -27.66 -1.49
N ASP A 247 -0.27 -27.09 -1.10
CA ASP A 247 0.22 -27.02 0.27
C ASP A 247 -0.60 -26.09 1.18
N GLN A 248 -1.50 -25.28 0.59
CA GLN A 248 -2.35 -24.33 1.33
C GLN A 248 -3.81 -24.78 1.44
N ILE A 249 -4.18 -25.98 0.96
CA ILE A 249 -5.57 -26.50 1.02
C ILE A 249 -6.05 -26.59 2.47
N ASP A 250 -5.24 -27.07 3.39
CA ASP A 250 -5.63 -27.22 4.80
C ASP A 250 -5.75 -25.84 5.49
N ALA A 251 -4.92 -24.90 5.12
CA ALA A 251 -5.03 -23.51 5.58
C ALA A 251 -6.31 -22.85 5.07
N ALA A 252 -6.70 -23.09 3.80
CA ALA A 252 -7.94 -22.60 3.24
C ALA A 252 -9.18 -23.19 3.96
N LYS A 253 -9.17 -24.49 4.28
CA LYS A 253 -10.21 -25.15 5.10
C LYS A 253 -10.32 -24.50 6.48
N ALA A 254 -9.21 -24.28 7.14
CA ALA A 254 -9.17 -23.64 8.47
C ALA A 254 -9.76 -22.22 8.45
N ILE A 255 -9.50 -21.44 7.40
CA ILE A 255 -10.11 -20.11 7.22
C ILE A 255 -11.62 -20.19 7.05
N ILE A 256 -12.13 -21.13 6.22
CA ILE A 256 -13.57 -21.35 6.02
C ILE A 256 -14.24 -21.77 7.35
N GLU A 257 -13.64 -22.72 8.06
CA GLU A 257 -14.14 -23.18 9.36
C GLU A 257 -14.15 -22.05 10.40
N LYS A 258 -13.08 -21.26 10.45
CA LYS A 258 -13.01 -20.09 11.33
C LYS A 258 -14.09 -19.07 10.99
N ALA A 259 -14.33 -18.78 9.71
CA ALA A 259 -15.39 -17.89 9.27
C ALA A 259 -16.76 -18.38 9.75
N TYR A 260 -17.04 -19.66 9.56
CA TYR A 260 -18.28 -20.30 10.04
C TYR A 260 -18.45 -20.16 11.56
N ASN A 261 -17.42 -20.51 12.33
CA ASN A 261 -17.44 -20.44 13.80
C ASN A 261 -17.60 -19.00 14.31
N LYS A 262 -17.08 -18.01 13.58
CA LYS A 262 -17.21 -16.57 13.88
C LYS A 262 -18.49 -15.95 13.35
N LYS A 263 -19.32 -16.69 12.63
CA LYS A 263 -20.53 -16.21 11.93
C LYS A 263 -20.22 -15.08 10.93
N VAL A 264 -19.07 -15.17 10.27
CA VAL A 264 -18.66 -14.27 9.18
C VAL A 264 -19.09 -14.93 7.86
N GLU A 265 -19.79 -14.18 7.03
CA GLU A 265 -20.14 -14.64 5.68
C GLU A 265 -18.88 -14.72 4.82
N CYS A 266 -18.38 -15.93 4.54
CA CYS A 266 -17.23 -16.14 3.66
C CYS A 266 -17.73 -16.53 2.27
N LEU A 267 -17.63 -15.62 1.31
CA LEU A 267 -18.26 -15.70 0.01
C LEU A 267 -17.20 -15.93 -1.07
N LEU A 268 -17.33 -17.06 -1.76
CA LEU A 268 -16.50 -17.44 -2.90
C LEU A 268 -17.25 -17.16 -4.21
N PRO A 269 -16.54 -17.06 -5.37
CA PRO A 269 -17.19 -16.89 -6.66
C PRO A 269 -18.16 -18.03 -6.97
N ALA A 270 -19.38 -17.68 -7.35
CA ALA A 270 -20.45 -18.62 -7.73
C ALA A 270 -20.34 -19.07 -9.20
N ASP A 271 -19.70 -18.25 -10.03
CA ASP A 271 -19.39 -18.51 -11.44
C ASP A 271 -18.05 -17.84 -11.81
N HIS A 272 -17.49 -18.25 -12.92
CA HIS A 272 -16.16 -17.79 -13.38
C HIS A 272 -16.18 -17.46 -14.88
N LEU A 273 -15.40 -16.43 -15.25
CA LEU A 273 -14.93 -16.29 -16.62
C LEU A 273 -13.73 -17.22 -16.79
N VAL A 274 -13.77 -18.09 -17.80
CA VAL A 274 -12.74 -19.10 -18.04
C VAL A 274 -12.21 -19.04 -19.47
N ALA A 275 -10.95 -19.43 -19.66
CA ALA A 275 -10.29 -19.54 -20.95
C ALA A 275 -9.44 -20.82 -21.02
N ARG A 276 -9.08 -21.28 -22.22
CA ARG A 276 -8.14 -22.40 -22.39
C ARG A 276 -6.69 -22.00 -22.16
N GLU A 277 -6.39 -20.73 -22.36
CA GLU A 277 -5.05 -20.14 -22.23
C GLU A 277 -5.15 -18.67 -21.79
N ILE A 278 -4.09 -18.16 -21.16
CA ILE A 278 -4.03 -16.77 -20.70
C ILE A 278 -3.37 -15.94 -21.81
N LYS A 279 -4.21 -15.39 -22.71
CA LYS A 279 -3.81 -14.48 -23.78
C LYS A 279 -4.84 -13.37 -23.96
N ALA A 280 -4.42 -12.22 -24.45
CA ALA A 280 -5.28 -11.04 -24.58
C ALA A 280 -6.48 -11.26 -25.54
N ASP A 281 -6.34 -12.13 -26.52
CA ASP A 281 -7.33 -12.51 -27.54
C ASP A 281 -7.96 -13.90 -27.30
N ALA A 282 -7.74 -14.50 -26.13
CA ALA A 282 -8.29 -15.82 -25.82
C ALA A 282 -9.82 -15.80 -25.82
N ALA A 283 -10.42 -16.81 -26.43
CA ALA A 283 -11.85 -17.03 -26.33
C ALA A 283 -12.24 -17.39 -24.88
N THR A 284 -13.25 -16.70 -24.35
CA THR A 284 -13.74 -16.87 -23.00
C THR A 284 -15.13 -17.49 -22.97
N THR A 285 -15.42 -18.17 -21.88
CA THR A 285 -16.76 -18.73 -21.58
C THR A 285 -17.06 -18.50 -20.09
N VAL A 286 -18.31 -18.30 -19.76
CA VAL A 286 -18.78 -18.21 -18.36
C VAL A 286 -19.21 -19.60 -17.89
N THR A 287 -18.78 -20.01 -16.70
CA THR A 287 -19.26 -21.26 -16.09
C THR A 287 -20.69 -21.08 -15.58
N GLN A 288 -21.47 -22.20 -15.53
CA GLN A 288 -22.82 -22.16 -15.00
C GLN A 288 -22.89 -22.30 -13.46
N ALA A 289 -21.74 -22.62 -12.84
CA ALA A 289 -21.60 -22.86 -11.41
C ALA A 289 -20.15 -22.67 -10.99
N MET A 290 -19.86 -22.91 -9.70
CA MET A 290 -18.52 -22.76 -9.11
C MET A 290 -17.45 -23.66 -9.75
N ALA A 291 -17.86 -24.82 -10.32
CA ALA A 291 -16.90 -25.75 -10.92
C ALA A 291 -16.40 -25.26 -12.28
N ILE A 292 -15.09 -25.39 -12.48
CA ILE A 292 -14.40 -25.04 -13.73
C ILE A 292 -14.13 -26.32 -14.51
N PRO A 293 -14.47 -26.39 -15.82
CA PRO A 293 -14.18 -27.54 -16.68
C PRO A 293 -12.69 -27.87 -16.66
N SER A 294 -12.35 -29.18 -16.72
CA SER A 294 -10.97 -29.68 -16.54
C SER A 294 -9.94 -29.10 -17.50
N GLU A 295 -10.37 -28.67 -18.70
CA GLU A 295 -9.48 -28.07 -19.72
C GLU A 295 -9.38 -26.55 -19.67
N MET A 296 -10.11 -25.92 -18.74
CA MET A 296 -10.21 -24.46 -18.65
C MET A 296 -9.44 -23.90 -17.45
N ILE A 297 -9.09 -22.64 -17.54
CA ILE A 297 -8.42 -21.84 -16.51
C ILE A 297 -9.38 -20.71 -16.12
N GLY A 298 -9.63 -20.51 -14.84
CA GLY A 298 -10.33 -19.34 -14.35
C GLY A 298 -9.46 -18.08 -14.49
N VAL A 299 -9.99 -17.04 -15.12
CA VAL A 299 -9.27 -15.81 -15.43
C VAL A 299 -9.87 -14.56 -14.80
N ASP A 300 -11.17 -14.61 -14.43
CA ASP A 300 -11.89 -13.57 -13.68
C ASP A 300 -13.13 -14.20 -13.00
N ILE A 301 -13.78 -13.46 -12.12
CA ILE A 301 -15.10 -13.82 -11.60
C ILE A 301 -16.15 -13.65 -12.69
N GLY A 302 -17.22 -14.47 -12.64
CA GLY A 302 -18.31 -14.42 -13.60
C GLY A 302 -19.35 -13.33 -13.30
N PRO A 303 -20.32 -13.11 -14.23
CA PRO A 303 -21.33 -12.07 -14.12
C PRO A 303 -22.22 -12.22 -12.88
N HIS A 304 -22.62 -13.45 -12.53
CA HIS A 304 -23.44 -13.69 -11.35
C HIS A 304 -22.68 -13.35 -10.05
N THR A 305 -21.39 -13.70 -10.00
CA THR A 305 -20.52 -13.31 -8.88
C THR A 305 -20.38 -11.79 -8.78
N ILE A 306 -20.26 -11.09 -9.91
CA ILE A 306 -20.19 -9.62 -9.95
C ILE A 306 -21.44 -9.00 -9.32
N GLU A 307 -22.64 -9.44 -9.71
CA GLU A 307 -23.91 -8.96 -9.15
C GLU A 307 -24.00 -9.26 -7.65
N PHE A 308 -23.70 -10.49 -7.27
CA PHE A 308 -23.72 -10.93 -5.88
C PHE A 308 -22.73 -10.15 -4.98
N PHE A 309 -21.51 -9.91 -5.46
CA PHE A 309 -20.54 -9.09 -4.73
C PHE A 309 -20.98 -7.62 -4.64
N ALA A 310 -21.55 -7.06 -5.71
CA ALA A 310 -22.06 -5.70 -5.71
C ALA A 310 -23.19 -5.48 -4.69
N GLU A 311 -24.07 -6.47 -4.49
CA GLU A 311 -25.12 -6.41 -3.46
C GLU A 311 -24.55 -6.33 -2.04
N HIS A 312 -23.49 -7.09 -1.74
CA HIS A 312 -22.82 -7.04 -0.43
C HIS A 312 -22.08 -5.71 -0.23
N ILE A 313 -21.41 -5.22 -1.28
CA ILE A 313 -20.74 -3.91 -1.27
C ILE A 313 -21.76 -2.79 -0.99
N ALA A 314 -22.93 -2.85 -1.62
CA ALA A 314 -23.97 -1.80 -1.47
C ALA A 314 -24.58 -1.73 -0.06
N LYS A 315 -24.55 -2.83 0.71
CA LYS A 315 -25.07 -2.92 2.09
C LYS A 315 -24.04 -2.52 3.15
N ALA A 316 -22.74 -2.51 2.80
CA ALA A 316 -21.66 -2.31 3.74
C ALA A 316 -21.48 -0.81 4.10
N GLN A 317 -21.09 -0.53 5.36
CA GLN A 317 -20.76 0.81 5.85
C GLN A 317 -19.25 1.04 5.92
N THR A 318 -18.48 -0.02 6.12
CA THR A 318 -17.02 -0.01 6.02
C THR A 318 -16.59 -1.08 5.04
N ILE A 319 -15.72 -0.72 4.09
CA ILE A 319 -15.23 -1.65 3.06
C ILE A 319 -13.72 -1.55 2.98
N PHE A 320 -13.04 -2.67 3.10
CA PHE A 320 -11.61 -2.79 2.83
C PHE A 320 -11.38 -3.70 1.62
N TRP A 321 -10.67 -3.21 0.61
CA TRP A 321 -10.33 -3.98 -0.59
C TRP A 321 -8.83 -4.09 -0.79
N ASN A 322 -8.34 -5.34 -1.01
CA ASN A 322 -6.95 -5.64 -1.31
C ASN A 322 -6.81 -6.82 -2.28
N GLY A 323 -6.35 -6.55 -3.48
CA GLY A 323 -6.11 -7.54 -4.54
C GLY A 323 -7.24 -7.63 -5.56
N PRO A 324 -6.89 -7.82 -6.86
CA PRO A 324 -7.86 -7.89 -7.96
C PRO A 324 -8.66 -9.20 -7.95
N MET A 325 -9.80 -9.18 -8.66
CA MET A 325 -10.71 -10.32 -8.79
C MET A 325 -10.37 -11.24 -9.95
N GLY A 326 -9.57 -10.76 -10.91
CA GLY A 326 -9.13 -11.48 -12.10
C GLY A 326 -7.79 -10.93 -12.61
N ILE A 327 -7.39 -11.35 -13.81
CA ILE A 327 -6.15 -10.89 -14.49
C ILE A 327 -6.42 -9.50 -15.10
N PHE A 328 -6.50 -8.49 -14.23
CA PHE A 328 -6.95 -7.13 -14.57
C PHE A 328 -6.05 -6.40 -15.57
N GLU A 329 -4.82 -6.84 -15.76
CA GLU A 329 -3.88 -6.32 -16.76
C GLU A 329 -4.41 -6.52 -18.18
N MET A 330 -5.16 -7.61 -18.40
CA MET A 330 -5.78 -7.95 -19.68
C MET A 330 -7.22 -7.45 -19.72
N PRO A 331 -7.60 -6.58 -20.67
CA PRO A 331 -8.96 -6.02 -20.75
C PRO A 331 -10.07 -7.07 -20.77
N ALA A 332 -9.84 -8.21 -21.41
CA ALA A 332 -10.80 -9.32 -21.50
C ALA A 332 -11.08 -9.99 -20.11
N PHE A 333 -10.17 -9.87 -19.14
CA PHE A 333 -10.19 -10.54 -17.85
C PHE A 333 -10.26 -9.55 -16.67
N SER A 334 -10.70 -8.31 -16.92
CA SER A 334 -10.67 -7.23 -15.93
C SER A 334 -12.04 -6.81 -15.41
N GLN A 335 -13.12 -7.39 -15.94
CA GLN A 335 -14.48 -6.92 -15.66
C GLN A 335 -14.87 -7.09 -14.18
N GLY A 336 -14.48 -8.19 -13.54
CA GLY A 336 -14.74 -8.42 -12.12
C GLY A 336 -14.11 -7.36 -11.24
N SER A 337 -12.83 -7.04 -11.45
CA SER A 337 -12.12 -6.00 -10.70
C SER A 337 -12.69 -4.61 -10.95
N LEU A 338 -13.05 -4.29 -12.19
CA LEU A 338 -13.66 -3.00 -12.54
C LEU A 338 -15.07 -2.84 -11.95
N ALA A 339 -15.84 -3.91 -11.89
CA ALA A 339 -17.18 -3.93 -11.28
C ALA A 339 -17.10 -3.68 -9.76
N VAL A 340 -16.16 -4.35 -9.07
CA VAL A 340 -15.89 -4.09 -7.64
C VAL A 340 -15.51 -2.63 -7.42
N ALA A 341 -14.62 -2.07 -8.24
CA ALA A 341 -14.22 -0.66 -8.15
C ALA A 341 -15.41 0.30 -8.31
N LYS A 342 -16.32 0.04 -9.25
CA LYS A 342 -17.56 0.83 -9.48
C LYS A 342 -18.51 0.73 -8.29
N ALA A 343 -18.79 -0.49 -7.82
CA ALA A 343 -19.67 -0.71 -6.68
C ALA A 343 -19.14 -0.01 -5.41
N MET A 344 -17.83 -0.04 -5.18
CA MET A 344 -17.21 0.69 -4.08
C MET A 344 -17.32 2.21 -4.23
N ALA A 345 -17.15 2.75 -5.44
CA ALA A 345 -17.33 4.18 -5.68
C ALA A 345 -18.77 4.64 -5.41
N GLU A 346 -19.75 3.82 -5.78
CA GLU A 346 -21.17 4.05 -5.49
C GLU A 346 -21.46 3.98 -3.98
N ALA A 347 -20.91 2.98 -3.29
CA ALA A 347 -21.04 2.85 -1.83
C ALA A 347 -20.43 4.06 -1.11
N THR A 348 -19.25 4.54 -1.56
CA THR A 348 -18.63 5.77 -1.03
C THR A 348 -19.57 6.98 -1.22
N GLY A 349 -20.17 7.13 -2.40
CA GLY A 349 -21.11 8.19 -2.70
C GLY A 349 -22.37 8.16 -1.81
N LYS A 350 -22.70 7.01 -1.25
CA LYS A 350 -23.81 6.80 -0.29
C LYS A 350 -23.37 6.91 1.18
N GLY A 351 -22.11 7.25 1.44
CA GLY A 351 -21.60 7.49 2.79
C GLY A 351 -20.79 6.34 3.41
N ALA A 352 -20.58 5.23 2.71
CA ALA A 352 -19.70 4.16 3.20
C ALA A 352 -18.24 4.63 3.26
N THR A 353 -17.50 4.16 4.25
CA THR A 353 -16.04 4.34 4.34
C THR A 353 -15.36 3.24 3.53
N THR A 354 -14.71 3.63 2.42
CA THR A 354 -14.03 2.70 1.52
C THR A 354 -12.52 2.90 1.55
N ILE A 355 -11.79 1.84 1.83
CA ILE A 355 -10.33 1.84 1.90
C ILE A 355 -9.79 0.79 0.93
N VAL A 356 -8.90 1.22 0.05
CA VAL A 356 -8.27 0.35 -0.94
C VAL A 356 -6.78 0.31 -0.71
N GLY A 357 -6.22 -0.89 -0.56
CA GLY A 357 -4.80 -1.13 -0.36
C GLY A 357 -4.23 -2.12 -1.37
N GLY A 358 -2.91 -2.04 -1.56
CA GLY A 358 -2.18 -2.91 -2.51
C GLY A 358 -2.06 -2.31 -3.90
N GLY A 359 -0.87 -2.47 -4.49
CA GLY A 359 -0.52 -1.87 -5.78
C GLY A 359 -1.47 -2.24 -6.91
N ASP A 360 -1.86 -3.52 -6.98
CA ASP A 360 -2.73 -4.02 -8.05
C ASP A 360 -4.15 -3.46 -7.96
N SER A 361 -4.72 -3.36 -6.74
CA SER A 361 -6.04 -2.74 -6.54
C SER A 361 -6.02 -1.25 -6.90
N LEU A 362 -4.94 -0.55 -6.54
CA LEU A 362 -4.77 0.86 -6.91
C LEU A 362 -4.60 1.02 -8.42
N ALA A 363 -3.94 0.09 -9.10
CA ALA A 363 -3.82 0.09 -10.56
C ALA A 363 -5.19 -0.13 -11.24
N VAL A 364 -6.04 -1.00 -10.68
CA VAL A 364 -7.44 -1.15 -11.15
C VAL A 364 -8.20 0.17 -11.00
N LEU A 365 -8.09 0.84 -9.85
CA LEU A 365 -8.74 2.14 -9.62
C LEU A 365 -8.23 3.23 -10.58
N ALA A 366 -6.94 3.26 -10.84
CA ALA A 366 -6.33 4.21 -11.79
C ALA A 366 -6.85 3.96 -13.21
N LYS A 367 -6.89 2.68 -13.65
CA LYS A 367 -7.44 2.28 -14.95
C LYS A 367 -8.92 2.64 -15.09
N ALA A 368 -9.69 2.54 -14.01
CA ALA A 368 -11.11 2.90 -13.97
C ALA A 368 -11.36 4.41 -13.81
N GLY A 369 -10.36 5.23 -13.47
CA GLY A 369 -10.52 6.64 -13.14
C GLY A 369 -11.29 6.89 -11.82
N LEU A 370 -11.28 5.91 -10.90
CA LEU A 370 -12.11 5.92 -9.69
C LEU A 370 -11.33 6.15 -8.38
N ALA A 371 -10.02 6.35 -8.43
CA ALA A 371 -9.21 6.54 -7.22
C ALA A 371 -9.70 7.69 -6.33
N SER A 372 -10.12 8.82 -6.93
CA SER A 372 -10.64 9.98 -6.19
C SER A 372 -12.07 9.78 -5.65
N LYS A 373 -12.73 8.67 -5.98
CA LYS A 373 -14.06 8.31 -5.50
C LYS A 373 -14.02 7.42 -4.26
N MET A 374 -12.83 6.96 -3.84
CA MET A 374 -12.65 6.19 -2.60
C MET A 374 -12.43 7.14 -1.42
N SER A 375 -12.83 6.71 -0.22
CA SER A 375 -12.52 7.47 1.01
C SER A 375 -11.02 7.53 1.25
N HIS A 376 -10.31 6.43 0.97
CA HIS A 376 -8.86 6.36 1.09
C HIS A 376 -8.24 5.32 0.17
N CYS A 377 -7.19 5.72 -0.54
CA CYS A 377 -6.29 4.84 -1.31
C CYS A 377 -4.96 4.75 -0.56
N SER A 378 -4.72 3.63 0.12
CA SER A 378 -3.50 3.47 0.91
C SER A 378 -2.28 3.26 0.02
N THR A 379 -1.27 4.07 0.23
CA THR A 379 0.05 3.93 -0.42
C THR A 379 0.94 2.94 0.30
N GLY A 380 0.48 2.42 1.44
CA GLY A 380 1.27 1.61 2.38
C GLY A 380 1.64 0.21 1.92
N GLY A 381 0.90 -0.38 0.97
CA GLY A 381 1.18 -1.73 0.50
C GLY A 381 1.30 -2.75 1.66
N GLY A 382 2.50 -3.29 1.88
CA GLY A 382 2.80 -4.24 2.96
C GLY A 382 2.59 -3.65 4.36
N ALA A 383 2.88 -2.37 4.58
CA ALA A 383 2.71 -1.74 5.89
C ALA A 383 1.23 -1.69 6.32
N SER A 384 0.31 -1.43 5.38
CA SER A 384 -1.13 -1.46 5.65
C SER A 384 -1.60 -2.85 6.05
N LEU A 385 -1.14 -3.89 5.34
CA LEU A 385 -1.48 -5.28 5.66
C LEU A 385 -0.92 -5.69 7.03
N GLU A 386 0.32 -5.34 7.34
CA GLU A 386 0.93 -5.66 8.63
C GLU A 386 0.20 -4.97 9.80
N LEU A 387 -0.30 -3.75 9.63
CA LEU A 387 -1.16 -3.12 10.64
C LEU A 387 -2.49 -3.86 10.81
N LEU A 388 -3.12 -4.28 9.72
CA LEU A 388 -4.35 -5.09 9.75
C LEU A 388 -4.12 -6.45 10.41
N GLU A 389 -2.93 -7.02 10.26
CA GLU A 389 -2.47 -8.22 10.97
C GLU A 389 -2.27 -7.97 12.48
N GLY A 390 -2.35 -6.73 12.94
CA GLY A 390 -2.13 -6.33 14.33
C GLY A 390 -0.66 -6.22 14.70
N LYS A 391 0.25 -6.19 13.72
CA LYS A 391 1.67 -5.93 13.96
C LYS A 391 1.89 -4.45 14.30
N VAL A 392 2.89 -4.19 15.13
CA VAL A 392 3.36 -2.82 15.38
C VAL A 392 4.48 -2.51 14.41
N LEU A 393 4.34 -1.43 13.65
CA LEU A 393 5.33 -1.06 12.65
C LEU A 393 6.59 -0.48 13.32
N PRO A 394 7.79 -1.03 13.05
CA PRO A 394 9.03 -0.60 13.71
C PRO A 394 9.35 0.89 13.50
N GLY A 395 9.01 1.45 12.33
CA GLY A 395 9.20 2.87 12.06
C GLY A 395 8.29 3.80 12.88
N LEU A 396 7.14 3.30 13.39
CA LEU A 396 6.29 4.05 14.32
C LEU A 396 6.81 3.92 15.75
N VAL A 397 7.22 2.72 16.17
CA VAL A 397 7.81 2.49 17.50
C VAL A 397 9.03 3.39 17.71
N ALA A 398 9.88 3.50 16.71
CA ALA A 398 11.08 4.32 16.77
C ALA A 398 10.81 5.82 16.98
N LEU A 399 9.60 6.30 16.68
CA LEU A 399 9.19 7.70 16.91
C LEU A 399 8.65 7.96 18.32
N THR A 400 8.41 6.91 19.10
CA THR A 400 7.89 7.02 20.50
C THR A 400 9.00 7.00 21.54
N SER A 401 10.24 6.74 21.15
CA SER A 401 11.43 6.63 22.01
C SER A 401 12.10 7.99 22.25
#